data_ef04dee321015d2bb25b8b7a3cf8c2a5
#
_entry.id   ef04dee321015d2bb25b8b7a3cf8c2a5
#
_cell.length_a   1.000
_cell.length_b   1.000
_cell.length_c   1.000
_cell.angle_alpha   90.00
_cell.angle_beta   90.00
_cell.angle_gamma   90.00
#
_symmetry.space_group_name_H-M   'P 1'
#
loop_
_entity.id
_entity.type
_entity.pdbx_description
1 polymer ?
#
loop_
_entity_poly.entity_id
_entity_poly.type
_entity_poly.pdbx_seq_one_letter_code
_entity_poly.pdbx_strand_id
1 'polypeptide(L)'
;MPVIPLLLLLFFLSACSSAEKKSLIHAFKFADKNRQELKRILEQYQEDSPKFAASHFIIRNMLGKQSVDTNSIKASQPYFDAWATYFEKYGRYKNGAHYVICDSINRLHPNKRVHTRYIPDLQHISADFLIRHIDYCFHIWQQYPWCKDIDFDTFCKYILPYTTSNCYWEYASDFFLQKYAELRDTVQQKSYKEIV
;
A
#
# COMPACT_ATOMS: atom_id res chain seq x y z
N MET A 1 40.57 -8.59 28.19
CA MET A 1 39.15 -8.27 27.99
C MET A 1 39.00 -7.70 26.60
N PRO A 2 38.16 -8.24 25.69
CA PRO A 2 38.11 -7.83 24.32
C PRO A 2 37.24 -6.57 24.17
N VAL A 3 37.85 -5.42 24.01
CA VAL A 3 37.17 -4.14 23.69
C VAL A 3 36.81 -4.05 22.22
N ILE A 4 37.40 -4.92 21.39
CA ILE A 4 37.26 -4.94 19.93
C ILE A 4 35.82 -5.25 19.44
N PRO A 5 35.02 -6.16 20.06
CA PRO A 5 33.67 -6.46 19.54
C PRO A 5 32.67 -5.32 19.78
N LEU A 6 32.85 -4.51 20.83
CA LEU A 6 31.94 -3.38 21.13
C LEU A 6 32.13 -2.23 20.15
N LEU A 7 33.36 -1.95 19.74
CA LEU A 7 33.69 -0.93 18.73
C LEU A 7 33.17 -1.31 17.34
N LEU A 8 33.27 -2.57 16.95
CA LEU A 8 32.69 -3.10 15.72
C LEU A 8 31.15 -2.99 15.71
N LEU A 9 30.49 -3.29 16.84
CA LEU A 9 29.03 -3.17 16.95
C LEU A 9 28.55 -1.72 16.79
N LEU A 10 29.28 -0.75 17.35
CA LEU A 10 28.99 0.69 17.19
C LEU A 10 29.17 1.16 15.74
N PHE A 11 30.14 0.61 15.01
CA PHE A 11 30.32 0.90 13.58
C PHE A 11 29.18 0.36 12.72
N PHE A 12 28.63 -0.82 13.02
CA PHE A 12 27.48 -1.37 12.30
C PHE A 12 26.21 -0.56 12.55
N LEU A 13 25.96 -0.08 13.76
CA LEU A 13 24.80 0.76 14.07
C LEU A 13 24.88 2.13 13.40
N SER A 14 26.06 2.75 13.32
CA SER A 14 26.26 4.03 12.63
C SER A 14 26.20 3.90 11.10
N ALA A 15 26.64 2.78 10.55
CA ALA A 15 26.57 2.52 9.11
C ALA A 15 25.12 2.29 8.66
N CYS A 16 24.30 1.57 9.43
CA CYS A 16 22.89 1.35 9.16
C CYS A 16 22.10 2.67 9.16
N SER A 17 22.28 3.51 10.17
CA SER A 17 21.66 4.84 10.25
C SER A 17 22.06 5.75 9.09
N SER A 18 23.29 5.65 8.60
CA SER A 18 23.80 6.39 7.44
C SER A 18 23.14 5.94 6.14
N ALA A 19 22.93 4.64 5.93
CA ALA A 19 22.28 4.09 4.75
C ALA A 19 20.78 4.49 4.69
N GLU A 20 20.09 4.41 5.81
CA GLU A 20 18.68 4.82 5.92
C GLU A 20 18.49 6.30 5.63
N LYS A 21 19.36 7.16 6.17
CA LYS A 21 19.35 8.59 5.93
C LYS A 21 19.60 8.91 4.44
N LYS A 22 20.53 8.21 3.80
CA LYS A 22 20.78 8.35 2.36
C LYS A 22 19.58 7.92 1.53
N SER A 23 18.93 6.81 1.87
CA SER A 23 17.74 6.34 1.19
C SER A 23 16.57 7.33 1.31
N LEU A 24 16.36 7.90 2.49
CA LEU A 24 15.33 8.93 2.69
C LEU A 24 15.63 10.19 1.85
N ILE A 25 16.87 10.69 1.86
CA ILE A 25 17.27 11.84 1.02
C ILE A 25 17.02 11.52 -0.46
N HIS A 26 17.32 10.30 -0.90
CA HIS A 26 17.08 9.87 -2.28
C HIS A 26 15.59 9.85 -2.61
N ALA A 27 14.74 9.32 -1.71
CA ALA A 27 13.29 9.33 -1.87
C ALA A 27 12.75 10.76 -2.02
N PHE A 28 13.17 11.69 -1.17
CA PHE A 28 12.81 13.11 -1.28
C PHE A 28 13.28 13.75 -2.59
N LYS A 29 14.48 13.42 -3.05
CA LYS A 29 15.00 13.92 -4.33
C LYS A 29 14.17 13.38 -5.49
N PHE A 30 13.80 12.10 -5.47
CA PHE A 30 13.03 11.43 -6.50
C PHE A 30 11.55 11.90 -6.54
N ALA A 31 10.99 12.31 -5.40
CA ALA A 31 9.62 12.82 -5.29
C ALA A 31 9.38 14.12 -6.09
N ASP A 32 10.44 14.85 -6.45
CA ASP A 32 10.38 16.08 -7.25
C ASP A 32 9.33 17.08 -6.72
N LYS A 33 8.27 17.35 -7.46
CA LYS A 33 7.20 18.29 -7.09
C LYS A 33 6.38 17.81 -5.90
N ASN A 34 6.33 16.51 -5.64
CA ASN A 34 5.55 15.91 -4.54
C ASN A 34 6.26 15.97 -3.17
N ARG A 35 7.42 16.60 -3.07
CA ARG A 35 8.18 16.72 -1.80
C ARG A 35 7.40 17.35 -0.66
N GLN A 36 6.50 18.26 -0.96
CA GLN A 36 5.69 18.94 0.06
C GLN A 36 4.73 17.96 0.74
N GLU A 37 4.14 17.03 -0.01
CA GLU A 37 3.30 15.99 0.57
C GLU A 37 4.10 15.10 1.53
N LEU A 38 5.32 14.69 1.14
CA LEU A 38 6.17 13.89 2.02
C LEU A 38 6.61 14.66 3.27
N LYS A 39 6.86 15.98 3.19
CA LYS A 39 7.15 16.81 4.36
C LYS A 39 5.97 16.87 5.31
N ARG A 40 4.75 17.10 4.80
CA ARG A 40 3.53 17.13 5.62
C ARG A 40 3.37 15.87 6.47
N ILE A 41 3.71 14.69 5.92
CA ILE A 41 3.66 13.42 6.68
C ILE A 41 4.64 13.45 7.86
N LEU A 42 5.87 13.90 7.64
CA LEU A 42 6.87 13.97 8.70
C LEU A 42 6.52 15.03 9.75
N GLU A 43 6.02 16.18 9.32
CA GLU A 43 5.57 17.27 10.21
C GLU A 43 4.40 16.81 11.08
N GLN A 44 3.46 16.03 10.52
CA GLN A 44 2.33 15.48 11.26
C GLN A 44 2.74 14.64 12.46
N TYR A 45 3.85 13.90 12.36
CA TYR A 45 4.27 12.95 13.38
C TYR A 45 5.55 13.34 14.12
N GLN A 46 6.03 14.59 13.98
CA GLN A 46 7.30 15.01 14.59
C GLN A 46 7.35 14.81 16.11
N GLU A 47 6.21 14.88 16.80
CA GLU A 47 6.07 14.67 18.24
C GLU A 47 5.67 13.22 18.62
N ASP A 48 5.36 12.37 17.63
CA ASP A 48 4.99 10.96 17.81
C ASP A 48 6.11 10.05 17.30
N SER A 49 7.08 9.75 18.16
CA SER A 49 8.29 9.01 17.78
C SER A 49 8.03 7.69 17.03
N PRO A 50 7.09 6.80 17.43
CA PRO A 50 6.82 5.58 16.68
C PRO A 50 6.25 5.84 15.29
N LYS A 51 5.27 6.75 15.15
CA LYS A 51 4.68 7.10 13.86
C LYS A 51 5.66 7.87 12.98
N PHE A 52 6.51 8.70 13.57
CA PHE A 52 7.59 9.38 12.87
C PHE A 52 8.58 8.37 12.27
N ALA A 53 9.02 7.39 13.04
CA ALA A 53 9.89 6.32 12.55
C ALA A 53 9.22 5.48 11.44
N ALA A 54 7.93 5.16 11.59
CA ALA A 54 7.12 4.46 10.60
C ALA A 54 6.98 5.28 9.30
N SER A 55 6.78 6.59 9.39
CA SER A 55 6.70 7.46 8.21
C SER A 55 8.03 7.53 7.46
N HIS A 56 9.15 7.58 8.15
CA HIS A 56 10.48 7.45 7.54
C HIS A 56 10.65 6.11 6.84
N PHE A 57 10.22 5.02 7.49
CA PHE A 57 10.28 3.67 6.92
C PHE A 57 9.46 3.58 5.63
N ILE A 58 8.22 4.05 5.63
CA ILE A 58 7.33 3.99 4.47
C ILE A 58 7.89 4.80 3.30
N ILE A 59 8.32 6.04 3.52
CA ILE A 59 8.82 6.93 2.47
C ILE A 59 10.07 6.34 1.79
N ARG A 60 11.04 5.86 2.55
CA ARG A 60 12.26 5.28 1.95
C ARG A 60 12.02 3.97 1.19
N ASN A 61 10.98 3.19 1.59
CA ASN A 61 10.61 1.94 0.93
C ASN A 61 9.64 2.12 -0.25
N MET A 62 9.25 3.36 -0.56
CA MET A 62 8.52 3.70 -1.78
C MET A 62 9.41 3.75 -3.03
N LEU A 63 10.72 3.82 -2.89
CA LEU A 63 11.63 3.79 -4.05
C LEU A 63 11.40 2.53 -4.87
N GLY A 64 11.12 2.73 -6.18
CA GLY A 64 10.78 1.63 -7.09
C GLY A 64 9.32 1.18 -7.05
N LYS A 65 8.48 1.70 -6.14
CA LYS A 65 7.04 1.47 -6.16
C LYS A 65 6.38 2.39 -7.18
N GLN A 66 5.35 1.84 -7.85
CA GLN A 66 4.58 2.57 -8.84
C GLN A 66 3.14 2.07 -8.88
N SER A 67 2.21 2.93 -9.19
CA SER A 67 0.80 2.63 -9.35
C SER A 67 0.27 3.08 -10.70
N VAL A 68 -0.90 2.57 -11.05
CA VAL A 68 -1.54 2.86 -12.33
C VAL A 68 -2.02 4.32 -12.36
N ASP A 69 -1.63 5.05 -13.40
CA ASP A 69 -2.24 6.34 -13.71
C ASP A 69 -3.68 6.11 -14.19
N THR A 70 -4.64 6.42 -13.32
CA THR A 70 -6.07 6.25 -13.61
C THR A 70 -6.54 7.03 -14.84
N ASN A 71 -5.87 8.16 -15.15
CA ASN A 71 -6.19 8.89 -16.38
C ASN A 71 -5.84 8.09 -17.64
N SER A 72 -4.84 7.22 -17.57
CA SER A 72 -4.43 6.38 -18.71
C SER A 72 -5.46 5.32 -19.09
N ILE A 73 -6.34 4.95 -18.14
CA ILE A 73 -7.39 3.93 -18.36
C ILE A 73 -8.79 4.51 -18.52
N LYS A 74 -8.99 5.81 -18.31
CA LYS A 74 -10.31 6.47 -18.42
C LYS A 74 -10.98 6.24 -19.78
N ALA A 75 -10.24 6.26 -20.87
CA ALA A 75 -10.76 6.02 -22.21
C ALA A 75 -11.34 4.59 -22.38
N SER A 76 -10.93 3.65 -21.53
CA SER A 76 -11.40 2.27 -21.53
C SER A 76 -12.54 2.03 -20.52
N GLN A 77 -12.95 3.05 -19.75
CA GLN A 77 -13.98 2.92 -18.73
C GLN A 77 -15.29 2.35 -19.28
N PRO A 78 -15.84 2.82 -20.42
CA PRO A 78 -17.07 2.25 -20.98
C PRO A 78 -16.98 0.74 -21.29
N TYR A 79 -15.82 0.26 -21.66
CA TYR A 79 -15.56 -1.16 -21.86
C TYR A 79 -15.60 -1.95 -20.53
N PHE A 80 -15.00 -1.42 -19.49
CA PHE A 80 -15.04 -2.05 -18.16
C PHE A 80 -16.45 -2.03 -17.55
N ASP A 81 -17.20 -0.93 -17.74
CA ASP A 81 -18.59 -0.80 -17.28
C ASP A 81 -19.51 -1.82 -17.95
N ALA A 82 -19.34 -2.04 -19.26
CA ALA A 82 -20.07 -3.06 -19.99
C ALA A 82 -19.80 -4.47 -19.44
N TRP A 83 -18.53 -4.77 -19.08
CA TRP A 83 -18.18 -6.03 -18.45
C TRP A 83 -18.72 -6.15 -17.03
N ALA A 84 -18.66 -5.09 -16.23
CA ALA A 84 -19.21 -5.06 -14.87
C ALA A 84 -20.71 -5.36 -14.91
N THR A 85 -21.48 -4.67 -15.77
CA THR A 85 -22.91 -4.89 -15.97
C THR A 85 -23.21 -6.34 -16.40
N TYR A 86 -22.39 -6.89 -17.30
CA TYR A 86 -22.55 -8.28 -17.71
C TYR A 86 -22.35 -9.26 -16.55
N PHE A 87 -21.27 -9.09 -15.76
CA PHE A 87 -20.99 -9.98 -14.63
C PHE A 87 -21.99 -9.84 -13.49
N GLU A 88 -22.50 -8.66 -13.24
CA GLU A 88 -23.56 -8.43 -12.28
C GLU A 88 -24.84 -9.20 -12.65
N LYS A 89 -25.21 -9.15 -13.93
CA LYS A 89 -26.43 -9.79 -14.42
C LYS A 89 -26.34 -11.31 -14.57
N TYR A 90 -25.19 -11.84 -15.00
CA TYR A 90 -25.05 -13.24 -15.42
C TYR A 90 -24.04 -14.06 -14.61
N GLY A 91 -23.29 -13.42 -13.69
CA GLY A 91 -22.18 -14.05 -12.98
C GLY A 91 -20.96 -14.32 -13.86
N ARG A 92 -19.84 -14.71 -13.24
CA ARG A 92 -18.55 -14.86 -13.93
C ARG A 92 -18.45 -16.04 -14.91
N TYR A 93 -19.28 -17.05 -14.78
CA TYR A 93 -19.17 -18.28 -15.58
C TYR A 93 -20.56 -18.87 -15.84
N LYS A 94 -21.20 -18.55 -16.97
CA LYS A 94 -22.37 -19.30 -17.41
C LYS A 94 -22.44 -19.43 -18.93
N ASN A 95 -22.29 -20.69 -19.41
CA ASN A 95 -22.73 -21.26 -20.69
C ASN A 95 -22.30 -20.58 -22.00
N GLY A 96 -22.51 -21.24 -23.14
CA GLY A 96 -22.11 -20.77 -24.49
C GLY A 96 -22.52 -19.35 -24.88
N ALA A 97 -23.59 -18.79 -24.26
CA ALA A 97 -23.98 -17.39 -24.39
C ALA A 97 -22.87 -16.41 -23.97
N HIS A 98 -21.95 -16.83 -23.08
CA HIS A 98 -20.81 -16.01 -22.66
C HIS A 98 -19.95 -15.55 -23.85
N TYR A 99 -19.64 -16.43 -24.78
CA TYR A 99 -18.83 -16.10 -25.97
C TYR A 99 -19.50 -15.06 -26.89
N VAL A 100 -20.82 -15.18 -27.10
CA VAL A 100 -21.59 -14.26 -27.94
C VAL A 100 -21.62 -12.86 -27.33
N ILE A 101 -21.78 -12.77 -26.01
CA ILE A 101 -21.82 -11.48 -25.31
C ILE A 101 -20.43 -10.87 -25.21
N CYS A 102 -19.39 -11.66 -24.95
CA CYS A 102 -18.00 -11.21 -25.03
C CYS A 102 -17.66 -10.62 -26.37
N ASP A 103 -18.06 -11.30 -27.45
CA ASP A 103 -17.84 -10.84 -28.83
C ASP A 103 -18.61 -9.56 -29.12
N SER A 104 -19.83 -9.44 -28.60
CA SER A 104 -20.65 -8.21 -28.74
C SER A 104 -20.02 -7.03 -27.99
N ILE A 105 -19.60 -7.20 -26.72
CA ILE A 105 -18.92 -6.16 -25.96
C ILE A 105 -17.61 -5.74 -26.67
N ASN A 106 -16.85 -6.70 -27.16
CA ASN A 106 -15.60 -6.45 -27.88
C ASN A 106 -15.82 -5.69 -29.21
N ARG A 107 -16.92 -5.94 -29.93
CA ARG A 107 -17.28 -5.22 -31.17
C ARG A 107 -17.74 -3.79 -30.87
N LEU A 108 -18.52 -3.59 -29.82
CA LEU A 108 -19.00 -2.28 -29.41
C LEU A 108 -17.89 -1.36 -28.87
N HIS A 109 -16.77 -1.93 -28.40
CA HIS A 109 -15.64 -1.21 -27.86
C HIS A 109 -14.34 -1.53 -28.61
N PRO A 110 -14.19 -1.10 -29.90
CA PRO A 110 -13.02 -1.42 -30.71
C PRO A 110 -11.71 -0.85 -30.13
N ASN A 111 -11.79 0.27 -29.40
CA ASN A 111 -10.64 0.95 -28.77
C ASN A 111 -10.35 0.43 -27.36
N LYS A 112 -10.67 -0.81 -27.06
CA LYS A 112 -10.49 -1.47 -25.77
C LYS A 112 -9.02 -1.66 -25.30
N ARG A 113 -8.05 -1.24 -26.11
CA ARG A 113 -6.63 -1.31 -25.73
C ARG A 113 -6.36 -0.37 -24.58
N VAL A 114 -6.24 -0.94 -23.39
CA VAL A 114 -5.83 -0.21 -22.19
C VAL A 114 -4.34 0.08 -22.30
N HIS A 115 -3.98 1.31 -22.59
CA HIS A 115 -2.60 1.77 -22.47
C HIS A 115 -2.36 2.18 -21.01
N THR A 116 -2.08 1.19 -20.16
CA THR A 116 -1.79 1.43 -18.75
C THR A 116 -0.44 2.14 -18.62
N ARG A 117 -0.47 3.35 -18.08
CA ARG A 117 0.73 4.08 -17.67
C ARG A 117 0.92 3.92 -16.17
N TYR A 118 2.15 3.70 -15.75
CA TYR A 118 2.53 3.65 -14.34
C TYR A 118 3.23 4.95 -13.94
N ILE A 119 2.90 5.44 -12.75
CA ILE A 119 3.51 6.63 -12.16
C ILE A 119 4.21 6.20 -10.86
N PRO A 120 5.46 6.61 -10.61
CA PRO A 120 6.12 6.35 -9.34
C PRO A 120 5.33 6.93 -8.17
N ASP A 121 5.09 6.12 -7.13
CA ASP A 121 4.25 6.51 -6.00
C ASP A 121 4.77 7.77 -5.29
N LEU A 122 6.09 7.88 -5.11
CA LEU A 122 6.72 9.06 -4.54
C LEU A 122 6.36 10.38 -5.25
N GLN A 123 5.99 10.32 -6.55
CA GLN A 123 5.72 11.52 -7.35
C GLN A 123 4.26 11.96 -7.31
N HIS A 124 3.34 11.17 -6.71
CA HIS A 124 1.91 11.51 -6.74
C HIS A 124 1.12 11.10 -5.49
N ILE A 125 1.71 10.37 -4.54
CA ILE A 125 1.02 9.97 -3.32
C ILE A 125 0.68 11.20 -2.47
N SER A 126 -0.54 11.25 -1.91
CA SER A 126 -0.95 12.34 -1.04
C SER A 126 -0.57 12.09 0.41
N ALA A 127 -0.27 13.17 1.14
CA ALA A 127 -0.04 13.11 2.59
C ALA A 127 -1.28 12.58 3.32
N ASP A 128 -2.47 13.03 2.93
CA ASP A 128 -3.72 12.63 3.58
C ASP A 128 -3.96 11.12 3.49
N PHE A 129 -3.60 10.51 2.36
CA PHE A 129 -3.68 9.06 2.23
C PHE A 129 -2.70 8.35 3.18
N LEU A 130 -1.42 8.75 3.18
CA LEU A 130 -0.41 8.08 4.01
C LEU A 130 -0.64 8.32 5.51
N ILE A 131 -1.09 9.49 5.90
CA ILE A 131 -1.44 9.80 7.30
C ILE A 131 -2.58 8.87 7.75
N ARG A 132 -3.68 8.80 7.00
CA ARG A 132 -4.79 7.88 7.32
C ARG A 132 -4.32 6.43 7.36
N HIS A 133 -3.48 6.01 6.44
CA HIS A 133 -2.96 4.65 6.38
C HIS A 133 -2.09 4.33 7.60
N ILE A 134 -1.16 5.21 7.96
CA ILE A 134 -0.30 5.04 9.14
C ILE A 134 -1.15 4.98 10.41
N ASP A 135 -2.07 5.91 10.61
CA ASP A 135 -2.96 5.95 11.76
C ASP A 135 -3.79 4.67 11.87
N TYR A 136 -4.32 4.20 10.75
CA TYR A 136 -5.08 2.95 10.70
C TYR A 136 -4.22 1.73 11.05
N CYS A 137 -3.00 1.61 10.51
CA CYS A 137 -2.08 0.53 10.83
C CYS A 137 -1.71 0.52 12.32
N PHE A 138 -1.44 1.69 12.91
CA PHE A 138 -1.18 1.82 14.34
C PHE A 138 -2.40 1.47 15.19
N HIS A 139 -3.59 1.89 14.77
CA HIS A 139 -4.83 1.51 15.45
C HIS A 139 -4.99 -0.01 15.49
N ILE A 140 -4.80 -0.71 14.37
CA ILE A 140 -4.84 -2.17 14.31
C ILE A 140 -3.77 -2.78 15.22
N TRP A 141 -2.53 -2.33 15.11
CA TRP A 141 -1.42 -2.87 15.88
C TRP A 141 -1.62 -2.75 17.40
N GLN A 142 -2.25 -1.67 17.86
CA GLN A 142 -2.50 -1.40 19.26
C GLN A 142 -3.77 -2.06 19.81
N GLN A 143 -4.81 -2.18 18.99
CA GLN A 143 -6.13 -2.61 19.45
C GLN A 143 -6.34 -4.13 19.43
N TYR A 144 -5.69 -4.83 18.51
CA TYR A 144 -5.99 -6.24 18.33
C TYR A 144 -5.07 -7.15 19.14
N PRO A 145 -5.64 -8.13 19.89
CA PRO A 145 -4.86 -9.03 20.73
C PRO A 145 -3.80 -9.83 19.97
N TRP A 146 -4.04 -10.19 18.72
CA TRP A 146 -3.11 -10.93 17.87
C TRP A 146 -1.88 -10.10 17.45
N CYS A 147 -1.92 -8.78 17.61
CA CYS A 147 -0.79 -7.91 17.35
C CYS A 147 0.14 -7.71 18.56
N LYS A 148 -0.22 -8.18 19.77
CA LYS A 148 0.55 -7.91 21.01
C LYS A 148 1.98 -8.41 20.97
N ASP A 149 2.23 -9.50 20.26
CA ASP A 149 3.55 -10.13 20.13
C ASP A 149 4.34 -9.65 18.91
N ILE A 150 3.80 -8.67 18.17
CA ILE A 150 4.43 -8.12 16.97
C ILE A 150 5.29 -6.93 17.39
N ASP A 151 6.61 -7.05 17.22
CA ASP A 151 7.53 -5.94 17.43
C ASP A 151 7.42 -4.87 16.33
N PHE A 152 8.02 -3.70 16.58
CA PHE A 152 7.95 -2.55 15.67
C PHE A 152 8.57 -2.84 14.29
N ASP A 153 9.64 -3.61 14.23
CA ASP A 153 10.32 -3.96 12.98
C ASP A 153 9.45 -4.87 12.12
N THR A 154 8.83 -5.87 12.74
CA THR A 154 7.85 -6.76 12.11
C THR A 154 6.60 -6.00 11.68
N PHE A 155 6.08 -5.08 12.52
CA PHE A 155 4.99 -4.19 12.15
C PHE A 155 5.31 -3.37 10.90
N CYS A 156 6.47 -2.72 10.86
CA CYS A 156 6.90 -1.93 9.71
C CYS A 156 7.04 -2.75 8.42
N LYS A 157 7.47 -4.02 8.52
CA LYS A 157 7.67 -4.87 7.34
C LYS A 157 6.40 -5.49 6.78
N TYR A 158 5.43 -5.84 7.64
CA TYR A 158 4.30 -6.69 7.24
C TYR A 158 2.93 -6.07 7.42
N ILE A 159 2.76 -5.09 8.31
CA ILE A 159 1.46 -4.44 8.58
C ILE A 159 1.41 -3.05 7.95
N LEU A 160 2.49 -2.29 8.08
CA LEU A 160 2.59 -0.91 7.60
C LEU A 160 2.63 -0.72 6.07
N PRO A 161 3.08 -1.67 5.21
CA PRO A 161 3.11 -1.45 3.78
C PRO A 161 1.74 -1.10 3.21
N TYR A 162 1.65 0.02 2.46
CA TYR A 162 0.39 0.51 1.87
C TYR A 162 0.01 -0.20 0.57
N THR A 163 0.89 -0.99 0.00
CA THR A 163 0.65 -1.77 -1.22
C THR A 163 1.42 -3.07 -1.19
N THR A 164 0.81 -4.13 -1.71
CA THR A 164 1.43 -5.46 -1.87
C THR A 164 1.88 -5.73 -3.30
N SER A 165 1.42 -4.91 -4.26
CA SER A 165 1.73 -5.05 -5.70
C SER A 165 1.54 -3.71 -6.40
N ASN A 166 1.79 -3.65 -7.71
CA ASN A 166 1.53 -2.48 -8.56
C ASN A 166 0.00 -2.25 -8.76
N CYS A 167 -0.79 -2.38 -7.69
CA CYS A 167 -2.22 -2.16 -7.71
C CYS A 167 -2.56 -0.73 -7.33
N TYR A 168 -3.77 -0.32 -7.73
CA TYR A 168 -4.34 0.95 -7.32
C TYR A 168 -4.60 0.93 -5.79
N TRP A 169 -3.84 1.67 -5.02
CA TRP A 169 -3.79 1.61 -3.56
C TRP A 169 -4.94 2.35 -2.86
N GLU A 170 -5.55 3.36 -3.50
CA GLU A 170 -6.53 4.24 -2.87
C GLU A 170 -7.83 3.53 -2.44
N TYR A 171 -8.20 2.44 -3.13
CA TYR A 171 -9.44 1.70 -2.86
C TYR A 171 -9.24 0.31 -2.23
N ALA A 172 -8.02 -0.20 -2.23
CA ALA A 172 -7.77 -1.57 -1.78
C ALA A 172 -8.09 -1.73 -0.29
N SER A 173 -7.70 -0.78 0.54
CA SER A 173 -7.94 -0.83 2.00
C SER A 173 -9.43 -0.82 2.32
N ASP A 174 -10.20 0.11 1.75
CA ASP A 174 -11.64 0.23 2.00
C ASP A 174 -12.40 -0.99 1.49
N PHE A 175 -12.03 -1.50 0.33
CA PHE A 175 -12.61 -2.73 -0.23
C PHE A 175 -12.38 -3.92 0.69
N PHE A 176 -11.15 -4.15 1.17
CA PHE A 176 -10.84 -5.26 2.05
C PHE A 176 -11.49 -5.11 3.42
N LEU A 177 -11.57 -3.90 3.96
CA LEU A 177 -12.26 -3.61 5.22
C LEU A 177 -13.74 -3.96 5.17
N GLN A 178 -14.42 -3.60 4.09
CA GLN A 178 -15.84 -3.92 3.90
C GLN A 178 -16.04 -5.42 3.65
N LYS A 179 -15.26 -5.99 2.74
CA LYS A 179 -15.40 -7.38 2.32
C LYS A 179 -15.15 -8.39 3.44
N TYR A 180 -14.24 -8.08 4.35
CA TYR A 180 -13.83 -8.97 5.43
C TYR A 180 -14.25 -8.47 6.82
N ALA A 181 -15.26 -7.58 6.89
CA ALA A 181 -15.78 -7.07 8.15
C ALA A 181 -16.22 -8.19 9.12
N GLU A 182 -16.97 -9.17 8.63
CA GLU A 182 -17.42 -10.32 9.44
C GLU A 182 -16.26 -11.17 9.94
N LEU A 183 -15.24 -11.39 9.10
CA LEU A 183 -14.05 -12.13 9.50
C LEU A 183 -13.26 -11.37 10.57
N ARG A 184 -13.12 -10.05 10.40
CA ARG A 184 -12.51 -9.16 11.40
C ARG A 184 -13.19 -9.33 12.76
N ASP A 185 -14.51 -9.28 12.81
CA ASP A 185 -15.27 -9.36 14.05
C ASP A 185 -15.14 -10.75 14.71
N THR A 186 -14.98 -11.79 13.90
CA THR A 186 -14.76 -13.17 14.38
C THR A 186 -13.37 -13.34 15.02
N VAL A 187 -12.33 -12.69 14.49
CA VAL A 187 -10.95 -12.84 14.97
C VAL A 187 -10.55 -11.79 16.01
N GLN A 188 -11.39 -10.80 16.26
CA GLN A 188 -11.11 -9.64 17.11
C GLN A 188 -10.71 -10.01 18.54
N GLN A 189 -11.22 -11.14 19.06
CA GLN A 189 -10.98 -11.62 20.41
C GLN A 189 -9.95 -12.76 20.50
N LYS A 190 -9.39 -13.19 19.37
CA LYS A 190 -8.46 -14.32 19.32
C LYS A 190 -7.01 -13.86 19.29
N SER A 191 -6.14 -14.59 19.98
CA SER A 191 -4.70 -14.43 19.84
C SER A 191 -4.22 -14.96 18.48
N TYR A 192 -3.03 -14.54 18.04
CA TYR A 192 -2.42 -15.06 16.79
C TYR A 192 -2.38 -16.60 16.75
N LYS A 193 -2.06 -17.25 17.89
CA LYS A 193 -2.00 -18.73 18.01
C LYS A 193 -3.35 -19.43 17.83
N GLU A 194 -4.46 -18.72 17.99
CA GLU A 194 -5.82 -19.24 17.82
C GLU A 194 -6.37 -19.01 16.40
N ILE A 195 -5.68 -18.21 15.60
CA ILE A 195 -6.08 -17.86 14.22
C ILE A 195 -5.33 -18.73 13.21
N VAL A 196 -4.13 -19.20 13.52
CA VAL A 196 -3.27 -20.07 12.70
C VAL A 196 -3.47 -21.53 13.11
#